data_bbc62c0f0f5d8eb39a207951adec6d32
#
_entry.id   bbc62c0f0f5d8eb39a207951adec6d32
#
_cell.length_a   1.000
_cell.length_b   1.000
_cell.length_c   1.000
_cell.angle_alpha   90.00
_cell.angle_beta   90.00
_cell.angle_gamma   90.00
#
_symmetry.space_group_name_H-M   'P 1'
#
loop_
_entity.id
_entity.type
_entity.pdbx_description
1 polymer ?
#
loop_
_entity_poly.entity_id
_entity_poly.type
_entity_poly.pdbx_seq_one_letter_code
_entity_poly.pdbx_strand_id
1 'polypeptide(L)'
;MKKLIVFDLDGTLAPSKSSLAPQTAGLLRDLLGIIKVAVISGGAWTQFEMQLLTDLPKNSLLSNLSLLPTCGTKFFQYNGTWEEIYSEDLTAAEKRKIRDSLDRAAGEAGYRAKKVWGDVIEDRGSQVTYSALGQQAPLAEKEEWDPDFAKRKKITAILETLIPEFSIRIGGATSIDVTKPGIDKAYGIGKLRDTLHLSFKEMIYIGDALFPGGNDYPAEEAGVVSIPVKGPDDTNLVISTILACLGDK
;
A
#
# COMPACT_ATOMS: atom_id res chain seq x y z
N MET A 1 12.29 17.72 -16.04
CA MET A 1 11.96 16.42 -16.66
C MET A 1 11.53 15.45 -15.55
N LYS A 2 10.55 14.59 -15.81
CA LYS A 2 10.14 13.54 -14.85
C LYS A 2 11.19 12.44 -14.80
N LYS A 3 11.48 11.93 -13.59
CA LYS A 3 12.53 10.92 -13.35
C LYS A 3 12.01 9.68 -12.62
N LEU A 4 10.83 9.76 -12.00
CA LEU A 4 10.23 8.69 -11.23
C LEU A 4 8.72 8.66 -11.42
N ILE A 5 8.19 7.45 -11.65
CA ILE A 5 6.75 7.20 -11.62
C ILE A 5 6.45 6.33 -10.42
N VAL A 6 5.53 6.78 -9.58
CA VAL A 6 5.11 6.09 -8.37
C VAL A 6 3.68 5.56 -8.59
N PHE A 7 3.49 4.28 -8.36
CA PHE A 7 2.17 3.64 -8.44
C PHE A 7 1.70 3.19 -7.07
N ASP A 8 0.41 3.32 -6.83
CA ASP A 8 -0.26 2.43 -5.89
C ASP A 8 -0.33 1.01 -6.47
N LEU A 9 -0.61 0.02 -5.62
CA LEU A 9 -0.69 -1.40 -6.01
C LEU A 9 -2.14 -1.88 -6.20
N ASP A 10 -2.90 -1.89 -5.11
CA ASP A 10 -4.26 -2.46 -5.07
C ASP A 10 -5.30 -1.51 -5.67
N GLY A 11 -5.98 -1.91 -6.72
CA GLY A 11 -6.92 -1.04 -7.46
C GLY A 11 -6.25 -0.18 -8.54
N THR A 12 -4.91 -0.18 -8.60
CA THR A 12 -4.12 0.61 -9.56
C THR A 12 -3.36 -0.30 -10.52
N LEU A 13 -2.33 -1.03 -10.06
CA LEU A 13 -1.56 -1.96 -10.90
C LEU A 13 -2.25 -3.33 -11.03
N ALA A 14 -2.95 -3.76 -10.00
CA ALA A 14 -3.69 -5.03 -9.98
C ALA A 14 -5.02 -4.85 -9.23
N PRO A 15 -6.02 -5.70 -9.48
CA PRO A 15 -7.18 -5.79 -8.59
C PRO A 15 -6.73 -6.15 -7.16
N SER A 16 -7.48 -5.68 -6.16
CA SER A 16 -7.09 -5.86 -4.76
C SER A 16 -6.71 -7.30 -4.43
N LYS A 17 -5.50 -7.47 -3.88
CA LYS A 17 -4.90 -8.76 -3.49
C LYS A 17 -4.81 -9.80 -4.61
N SER A 18 -4.71 -9.35 -5.85
CA SER A 18 -4.53 -10.20 -7.03
C SER A 18 -3.18 -9.95 -7.68
N SER A 19 -2.65 -10.94 -8.41
CA SER A 19 -1.44 -10.79 -9.22
C SER A 19 -1.64 -9.82 -10.37
N LEU A 20 -0.53 -9.29 -10.90
CA LEU A 20 -0.55 -8.48 -12.13
C LEU A 20 -1.12 -9.29 -13.31
N ALA A 21 -1.93 -8.64 -14.12
CA ALA A 21 -2.25 -9.19 -15.43
C ALA A 21 -0.98 -9.23 -16.33
N PRO A 22 -0.83 -10.22 -17.23
CA PRO A 22 0.34 -10.31 -18.11
C PRO A 22 0.61 -9.04 -18.92
N GLN A 23 -0.44 -8.33 -19.33
CA GLN A 23 -0.35 -7.05 -20.03
C GLN A 23 0.29 -5.98 -19.14
N THR A 24 -0.17 -5.82 -17.90
CA THR A 24 0.37 -4.85 -16.94
C THR A 24 1.82 -5.16 -16.60
N ALA A 25 2.16 -6.43 -16.39
CA ALA A 25 3.53 -6.87 -16.14
C ALA A 25 4.48 -6.55 -17.32
N GLY A 26 4.01 -6.75 -18.56
CA GLY A 26 4.74 -6.40 -19.77
C GLY A 26 4.99 -4.89 -19.89
N LEU A 27 3.96 -4.09 -19.70
CA LEU A 27 4.07 -2.62 -19.75
C LEU A 27 4.97 -2.08 -18.63
N LEU A 28 4.88 -2.63 -17.43
CA LEU A 28 5.72 -2.22 -16.30
C LEU A 28 7.20 -2.57 -16.56
N ARG A 29 7.49 -3.75 -17.13
CA ARG A 29 8.84 -4.12 -17.58
C ARG A 29 9.40 -3.12 -18.59
N ASP A 30 8.60 -2.74 -19.59
CA ASP A 30 9.03 -1.82 -20.64
C ASP A 30 9.27 -0.41 -20.05
N LEU A 31 8.43 0.01 -19.11
CA LEU A 31 8.59 1.27 -18.39
C LEU A 31 9.88 1.30 -17.56
N LEU A 32 10.25 0.19 -16.89
CA LEU A 32 11.49 0.04 -16.13
C LEU A 32 12.74 0.17 -17.01
N GLY A 33 12.62 -0.09 -18.32
CA GLY A 33 13.69 0.14 -19.30
C GLY A 33 13.96 1.62 -19.63
N ILE A 34 13.03 2.50 -19.27
CA ILE A 34 13.07 3.92 -19.70
C ILE A 34 13.21 4.87 -18.50
N ILE A 35 12.51 4.59 -17.40
CA ILE A 35 12.43 5.49 -16.24
C ILE A 35 12.40 4.69 -14.94
N LYS A 36 12.81 5.31 -13.83
CA LYS A 36 12.64 4.71 -12.51
C LYS A 36 11.18 4.59 -12.13
N VAL A 37 10.84 3.50 -11.48
CA VAL A 37 9.49 3.22 -10.98
C VAL A 37 9.55 2.93 -9.49
N ALA A 38 8.54 3.37 -8.77
CA ALA A 38 8.29 2.95 -7.40
C ALA A 38 6.86 2.42 -7.26
N VAL A 39 6.68 1.44 -6.38
CA VAL A 39 5.35 0.96 -6.00
C VAL A 39 5.20 1.11 -4.50
N ILE A 40 4.13 1.76 -4.06
CA ILE A 40 3.81 2.02 -2.65
C ILE A 40 2.44 1.45 -2.31
N SER A 41 2.34 0.70 -1.23
CA SER A 41 1.08 0.14 -0.74
C SER A 41 1.09 0.02 0.78
N GLY A 42 -0.09 0.00 1.40
CA GLY A 42 -0.27 -0.38 2.81
C GLY A 42 -0.02 -1.87 3.08
N GLY A 43 0.17 -2.68 2.03
CA GLY A 43 0.45 -4.12 2.13
C GLY A 43 1.83 -4.43 2.71
N ALA A 44 1.97 -5.66 3.26
CA ALA A 44 3.26 -6.18 3.71
C ALA A 44 4.16 -6.59 2.52
N TRP A 45 5.47 -6.82 2.79
CA TRP A 45 6.42 -7.30 1.80
C TRP A 45 5.93 -8.55 1.04
N THR A 46 5.36 -9.53 1.75
CA THR A 46 4.82 -10.75 1.16
C THR A 46 3.73 -10.48 0.11
N GLN A 47 2.98 -9.38 0.25
CA GLN A 47 1.99 -8.97 -0.74
C GLN A 47 2.68 -8.51 -2.03
N PHE A 48 3.76 -7.75 -1.93
CA PHE A 48 4.56 -7.35 -3.10
C PHE A 48 5.18 -8.56 -3.80
N GLU A 49 5.68 -9.54 -3.05
CA GLU A 49 6.21 -10.78 -3.63
C GLU A 49 5.14 -11.51 -4.45
N MET A 50 3.95 -11.70 -3.88
CA MET A 50 2.88 -12.46 -4.52
C MET A 50 2.20 -11.70 -5.68
N GLN A 51 1.93 -10.40 -5.51
CA GLN A 51 1.14 -9.65 -6.47
C GLN A 51 1.98 -9.05 -7.60
N LEU A 52 3.23 -8.69 -7.32
CA LEU A 52 4.07 -7.91 -8.24
C LEU A 52 5.27 -8.71 -8.73
N LEU A 53 6.09 -9.25 -7.82
CA LEU A 53 7.39 -9.80 -8.18
C LEU A 53 7.32 -11.17 -8.86
N THR A 54 6.23 -11.92 -8.64
CA THR A 54 6.02 -13.21 -9.30
C THR A 54 5.93 -13.08 -10.82
N ASP A 55 5.35 -11.99 -11.31
CA ASP A 55 5.03 -11.78 -12.73
C ASP A 55 6.05 -10.87 -13.45
N LEU A 56 6.99 -10.28 -12.71
CA LEU A 56 8.06 -9.46 -13.29
C LEU A 56 9.30 -10.30 -13.64
N PRO A 57 10.00 -9.99 -14.75
CA PRO A 57 11.21 -10.69 -15.13
C PRO A 57 12.34 -10.42 -14.13
N LYS A 58 13.02 -11.49 -13.71
CA LYS A 58 14.18 -11.41 -12.81
C LYS A 58 15.45 -11.01 -13.59
N ASN A 59 15.58 -9.73 -13.91
CA ASN A 59 16.71 -9.18 -14.65
C ASN A 59 17.19 -7.85 -14.08
N SER A 60 18.22 -7.27 -14.68
CA SER A 60 18.83 -6.01 -14.24
C SER A 60 17.89 -4.79 -14.27
N LEU A 61 16.77 -4.84 -15.00
CA LEU A 61 15.79 -3.75 -15.02
C LEU A 61 15.14 -3.53 -13.65
N LEU A 62 15.11 -4.57 -12.79
CA LEU A 62 14.59 -4.44 -11.42
C LEU A 62 15.41 -3.46 -10.56
N SER A 63 16.64 -3.12 -10.93
CA SER A 63 17.40 -2.05 -10.26
C SER A 63 16.76 -0.66 -10.39
N ASN A 64 15.85 -0.47 -11.36
CA ASN A 64 15.06 0.72 -11.54
C ASN A 64 13.73 0.69 -10.74
N LEU A 65 13.44 -0.40 -10.05
CA LEU A 65 12.23 -0.58 -9.25
C LEU A 65 12.50 -0.39 -7.76
N SER A 66 11.76 0.50 -7.14
CA SER A 66 11.74 0.72 -5.68
C SER A 66 10.41 0.24 -5.11
N LEU A 67 10.43 -0.49 -4.00
CA LEU A 67 9.23 -1.02 -3.37
C LEU A 67 9.08 -0.48 -1.96
N LEU A 68 7.88 0.04 -1.65
CA LEU A 68 7.55 0.68 -0.39
C LEU A 68 6.34 0.00 0.28
N PRO A 69 6.56 -1.14 0.93
CA PRO A 69 5.54 -1.75 1.79
C PRO A 69 5.15 -0.83 2.95
N THR A 70 3.97 -1.09 3.53
CA THR A 70 3.45 -0.40 4.72
C THR A 70 3.56 1.13 4.63
N CYS A 71 3.10 1.68 3.48
CA CYS A 71 3.12 3.11 3.16
C CYS A 71 4.52 3.73 3.23
N GLY A 72 5.58 2.96 2.92
CA GLY A 72 6.96 3.46 2.87
C GLY A 72 7.69 3.50 4.21
N THR A 73 7.17 2.86 5.25
CA THR A 73 7.93 2.59 6.49
C THR A 73 8.99 1.50 6.30
N LYS A 74 8.89 0.77 5.18
CA LYS A 74 9.92 -0.13 4.66
C LYS A 74 10.25 0.26 3.24
N PHE A 75 11.51 0.10 2.87
CA PHE A 75 11.98 0.42 1.55
C PHE A 75 12.92 -0.67 1.05
N PHE A 76 12.61 -1.21 -0.12
CA PHE A 76 13.38 -2.26 -0.78
C PHE A 76 13.88 -1.81 -2.14
N GLN A 77 15.12 -2.17 -2.45
CA GLN A 77 15.74 -2.01 -3.76
C GLN A 77 16.36 -3.33 -4.24
N TYR A 78 16.48 -3.47 -5.56
CA TYR A 78 17.06 -4.64 -6.17
C TYR A 78 18.53 -4.39 -6.57
N ASN A 79 19.43 -5.21 -6.00
CA ASN A 79 20.87 -5.22 -6.33
C ASN A 79 21.33 -6.66 -6.54
N GLY A 80 20.74 -7.36 -7.57
CA GLY A 80 20.90 -8.79 -7.75
C GLY A 80 19.99 -9.63 -6.87
N THR A 81 19.67 -9.14 -5.68
CA THR A 81 18.63 -9.62 -4.75
C THR A 81 17.84 -8.43 -4.20
N TRP A 82 16.66 -8.69 -3.61
CA TRP A 82 15.93 -7.64 -2.91
C TRP A 82 16.56 -7.36 -1.56
N GLU A 83 16.95 -6.12 -1.33
CA GLU A 83 17.58 -5.64 -0.09
C GLU A 83 16.65 -4.67 0.61
N GLU A 84 16.40 -4.90 1.92
CA GLU A 84 15.72 -3.94 2.77
C GLU A 84 16.70 -2.81 3.11
N ILE A 85 16.49 -1.62 2.56
CA ILE A 85 17.34 -0.45 2.76
C ILE A 85 17.09 0.16 4.14
N TYR A 86 15.82 0.23 4.54
CA TYR A 86 15.43 0.60 5.90
C TYR A 86 14.09 -0.04 6.29
N SER A 87 13.89 -0.16 7.62
CA SER A 87 12.61 -0.53 8.24
C SER A 87 12.40 0.31 9.49
N GLU A 88 11.23 0.91 9.63
CA GLU A 88 10.83 1.71 10.80
C GLU A 88 9.81 0.94 11.65
N ASP A 89 10.21 -0.22 12.13
CA ASP A 89 9.34 -1.12 12.85
C ASP A 89 8.85 -0.53 14.19
N LEU A 90 7.67 -0.97 14.59
CA LEU A 90 7.15 -0.80 15.94
C LEU A 90 7.97 -1.65 16.91
N THR A 91 8.20 -1.15 18.10
CA THR A 91 8.83 -1.92 19.17
C THR A 91 7.94 -3.08 19.63
N ALA A 92 8.51 -4.10 20.26
CA ALA A 92 7.74 -5.22 20.79
C ALA A 92 6.68 -4.79 21.82
N ALA A 93 6.94 -3.72 22.58
CA ALA A 93 5.99 -3.16 23.54
C ALA A 93 4.82 -2.46 22.83
N GLU A 94 5.10 -1.65 21.79
CA GLU A 94 4.08 -1.00 20.96
C GLU A 94 3.19 -2.06 20.27
N LYS A 95 3.78 -3.06 19.61
CA LYS A 95 3.05 -4.15 18.97
C LYS A 95 2.11 -4.87 19.94
N ARG A 96 2.58 -5.18 21.14
CA ARG A 96 1.76 -5.81 22.17
C ARG A 96 0.59 -4.92 22.56
N LYS A 97 0.86 -3.65 22.90
CA LYS A 97 -0.16 -2.68 23.25
C LYS A 97 -1.23 -2.54 22.18
N ILE A 98 -0.82 -2.46 20.91
CA ILE A 98 -1.74 -2.35 19.78
C ILE A 98 -2.61 -3.63 19.66
N ARG A 99 -2.01 -4.81 19.73
CA ARG A 99 -2.74 -6.09 19.62
C ARG A 99 -3.78 -6.25 20.72
N ASP A 100 -3.39 -5.98 21.97
CA ASP A 100 -4.30 -6.07 23.12
C ASP A 100 -5.46 -5.06 22.99
N SER A 101 -5.17 -3.85 22.51
CA SER A 101 -6.17 -2.81 22.28
C SER A 101 -7.13 -3.14 21.14
N LEU A 102 -6.63 -3.73 20.05
CA LEU A 102 -7.45 -4.18 18.91
C LEU A 102 -8.43 -5.28 19.33
N ASP A 103 -7.93 -6.28 20.07
CA ASP A 103 -8.77 -7.37 20.58
C ASP A 103 -9.84 -6.84 21.55
N ARG A 104 -9.45 -5.96 22.45
CA ARG A 104 -10.34 -5.29 23.39
C ARG A 104 -11.41 -4.46 22.69
N ALA A 105 -11.02 -3.60 21.74
CA ALA A 105 -11.95 -2.73 21.03
C ALA A 105 -12.96 -3.52 20.20
N ALA A 106 -12.54 -4.59 19.50
CA ALA A 106 -13.43 -5.46 18.76
C ALA A 106 -14.45 -6.17 19.67
N GLY A 107 -14.01 -6.56 20.88
CA GLY A 107 -14.88 -7.15 21.92
C GLY A 107 -15.90 -6.16 22.47
N GLU A 108 -15.46 -4.97 22.89
CA GLU A 108 -16.33 -3.91 23.43
C GLU A 108 -17.31 -3.37 22.37
N ALA A 109 -16.90 -3.30 21.11
CA ALA A 109 -17.78 -2.95 20.01
C ALA A 109 -18.86 -4.00 19.69
N GLY A 110 -18.65 -5.26 20.13
CA GLY A 110 -19.55 -6.39 19.87
C GLY A 110 -19.40 -6.98 18.47
N TYR A 111 -18.26 -6.77 17.79
CA TYR A 111 -18.05 -7.15 16.38
C TYR A 111 -16.97 -8.22 16.17
N ARG A 112 -16.65 -9.00 17.21
CA ARG A 112 -15.85 -10.22 16.99
C ARG A 112 -16.61 -11.20 16.11
N ALA A 113 -16.02 -11.59 14.99
CA ALA A 113 -16.63 -12.56 14.09
C ALA A 113 -16.68 -13.96 14.75
N LYS A 114 -17.77 -14.67 14.55
CA LYS A 114 -17.91 -16.07 15.01
C LYS A 114 -17.12 -17.04 14.13
N LYS A 115 -16.92 -16.71 12.87
CA LYS A 115 -16.15 -17.50 11.90
C LYS A 115 -15.05 -16.61 11.32
N VAL A 116 -13.83 -17.10 11.32
CA VAL A 116 -12.65 -16.41 10.81
C VAL A 116 -11.88 -17.32 9.86
N TRP A 117 -11.15 -16.68 8.92
CA TRP A 117 -10.31 -17.36 7.95
C TRP A 117 -8.87 -16.83 8.09
N GLY A 118 -8.04 -17.62 8.76
CA GLY A 118 -6.67 -17.24 9.10
C GLY A 118 -6.60 -16.20 10.23
N ASP A 119 -5.45 -15.57 10.33
CA ASP A 119 -5.16 -14.62 11.42
C ASP A 119 -6.00 -13.36 11.33
N VAL A 120 -6.56 -12.96 12.46
CA VAL A 120 -7.35 -11.72 12.62
C VAL A 120 -6.43 -10.52 12.80
N ILE A 121 -5.28 -10.71 13.46
CA ILE A 121 -4.29 -9.64 13.69
C ILE A 121 -2.97 -10.05 13.03
N GLU A 122 -2.49 -9.23 12.11
CA GLU A 122 -1.24 -9.40 11.38
C GLU A 122 -0.22 -8.35 11.81
N ASP A 123 0.97 -8.80 12.17
CA ASP A 123 2.14 -7.94 12.45
C ASP A 123 2.95 -7.77 11.14
N ARG A 124 2.99 -6.56 10.61
CA ARG A 124 3.74 -6.19 9.41
C ARG A 124 5.05 -5.46 9.72
N GLY A 125 5.48 -5.50 10.97
CA GLY A 125 6.66 -4.81 11.46
C GLY A 125 6.34 -3.38 11.92
N SER A 126 6.18 -2.47 11.01
CA SER A 126 5.84 -1.05 11.23
C SER A 126 4.35 -0.74 11.32
N GLN A 127 3.51 -1.74 11.06
CA GLN A 127 2.05 -1.68 11.09
C GLN A 127 1.49 -2.94 11.73
N VAL A 128 0.42 -2.79 12.51
CA VAL A 128 -0.40 -3.92 12.95
C VAL A 128 -1.77 -3.78 12.33
N THR A 129 -2.20 -4.81 11.61
CA THR A 129 -3.48 -4.83 10.89
C THR A 129 -4.46 -5.79 11.56
N TYR A 130 -5.63 -5.28 11.90
CA TYR A 130 -6.79 -6.10 12.28
C TYR A 130 -7.65 -6.37 11.05
N SER A 131 -8.01 -7.61 10.80
CA SER A 131 -8.97 -8.03 9.76
C SER A 131 -10.10 -8.82 10.43
N ALA A 132 -11.27 -8.24 10.53
CA ALA A 132 -12.37 -8.77 11.35
C ALA A 132 -12.75 -10.21 11.01
N LEU A 133 -12.67 -10.62 9.75
CA LEU A 133 -12.94 -11.97 9.28
C LEU A 133 -11.67 -12.81 9.07
N GLY A 134 -10.50 -12.29 9.42
CA GLY A 134 -9.20 -12.90 9.13
C GLY A 134 -8.68 -12.56 7.72
N GLN A 135 -7.36 -12.71 7.56
CA GLN A 135 -6.66 -12.29 6.34
C GLN A 135 -7.11 -13.06 5.08
N GLN A 136 -7.50 -14.33 5.24
CA GLN A 136 -7.83 -15.25 4.15
C GLN A 136 -9.34 -15.37 3.88
N ALA A 137 -10.17 -14.47 4.44
CA ALA A 137 -11.61 -14.51 4.21
C ALA A 137 -11.93 -14.27 2.72
N PRO A 138 -12.95 -14.98 2.14
CA PRO A 138 -13.40 -14.74 0.78
C PRO A 138 -13.85 -13.28 0.58
N LEU A 139 -13.63 -12.73 -0.63
CA LEU A 139 -13.94 -11.33 -0.93
C LEU A 139 -15.42 -11.02 -0.68
N ALA A 140 -16.33 -11.87 -1.12
CA ALA A 140 -17.77 -11.70 -0.92
C ALA A 140 -18.14 -11.57 0.57
N GLU A 141 -17.58 -12.42 1.43
CA GLU A 141 -17.81 -12.36 2.89
C GLU A 141 -17.27 -11.05 3.50
N LYS A 142 -16.11 -10.57 2.99
CA LYS A 142 -15.53 -9.30 3.43
C LYS A 142 -16.39 -8.11 3.04
N GLU A 143 -16.91 -8.07 1.82
CA GLU A 143 -17.75 -6.99 1.31
C GLU A 143 -19.10 -6.93 2.03
N GLU A 144 -19.68 -8.07 2.40
CA GLU A 144 -20.94 -8.16 3.12
C GLU A 144 -20.79 -7.78 4.61
N TRP A 145 -19.60 -7.99 5.21
CA TRP A 145 -19.43 -7.83 6.66
C TRP A 145 -19.63 -6.40 7.14
N ASP A 146 -19.14 -5.39 6.42
CA ASP A 146 -19.17 -3.97 6.84
C ASP A 146 -19.22 -3.01 5.64
N PRO A 147 -20.29 -3.09 4.82
CA PRO A 147 -20.37 -2.35 3.55
C PRO A 147 -20.45 -0.83 3.74
N ASP A 148 -20.96 -0.36 4.88
CA ASP A 148 -21.13 1.06 5.22
C ASP A 148 -20.06 1.61 6.19
N PHE A 149 -19.06 0.81 6.52
CA PHE A 149 -17.98 1.12 7.47
C PHE A 149 -18.45 1.32 8.93
N ALA A 150 -19.71 1.07 9.26
CA ALA A 150 -20.28 1.39 10.58
C ALA A 150 -19.61 0.58 11.70
N LYS A 151 -19.33 -0.72 11.47
CA LYS A 151 -18.68 -1.58 12.45
C LYS A 151 -17.25 -1.13 12.73
N ARG A 152 -16.47 -0.88 11.67
CA ARG A 152 -15.08 -0.41 11.82
C ARG A 152 -15.00 0.98 12.43
N LYS A 153 -15.89 1.91 12.07
CA LYS A 153 -15.97 3.23 12.71
C LYS A 153 -16.20 3.11 14.21
N LYS A 154 -17.04 2.16 14.66
CA LYS A 154 -17.25 1.95 16.08
C LYS A 154 -16.03 1.36 16.78
N ILE A 155 -15.34 0.41 16.13
CA ILE A 155 -14.09 -0.17 16.66
C ILE A 155 -12.99 0.90 16.73
N THR A 156 -12.81 1.71 15.68
CA THR A 156 -11.78 2.77 15.65
C THR A 156 -12.02 3.82 16.70
N ALA A 157 -13.27 4.25 16.94
CA ALA A 157 -13.58 5.21 17.98
C ALA A 157 -13.19 4.73 19.40
N ILE A 158 -13.31 3.42 19.67
CA ILE A 158 -12.82 2.82 20.93
C ILE A 158 -11.29 2.79 20.94
N LEU A 159 -10.66 2.39 19.82
CA LEU A 159 -9.20 2.34 19.71
C LEU A 159 -8.55 3.70 19.93
N GLU A 160 -9.12 4.76 19.37
CA GLU A 160 -8.63 6.14 19.54
C GLU A 160 -8.57 6.58 21.01
N THR A 161 -9.44 6.01 21.85
CA THR A 161 -9.39 6.25 23.31
C THR A 161 -8.35 5.37 24.04
N LEU A 162 -8.08 4.17 23.52
CA LEU A 162 -7.16 3.21 24.15
C LEU A 162 -5.69 3.47 23.80
N ILE A 163 -5.45 3.90 22.56
CA ILE A 163 -4.11 4.10 21.98
C ILE A 163 -4.02 5.41 21.18
N PRO A 164 -4.30 6.57 21.80
CA PRO A 164 -4.35 7.87 21.11
C PRO A 164 -3.01 8.32 20.51
N GLU A 165 -1.90 7.71 20.93
CA GLU A 165 -0.56 7.99 20.40
C GLU A 165 -0.28 7.34 19.04
N PHE A 166 -1.17 6.49 18.52
CA PHE A 166 -1.03 5.84 17.23
C PHE A 166 -2.02 6.40 16.19
N SER A 167 -1.67 6.25 14.93
CA SER A 167 -2.58 6.51 13.81
C SER A 167 -3.42 5.27 13.54
N ILE A 168 -4.74 5.44 13.48
CA ILE A 168 -5.71 4.37 13.26
C ILE A 168 -6.45 4.69 11.97
N ARG A 169 -6.42 3.77 11.01
CA ARG A 169 -7.06 3.95 9.70
C ARG A 169 -7.89 2.74 9.33
N ILE A 170 -9.06 3.00 8.77
CA ILE A 170 -9.88 1.95 8.14
C ILE A 170 -9.27 1.62 6.79
N GLY A 171 -8.93 0.34 6.57
CA GLY A 171 -8.35 -0.17 5.34
C GLY A 171 -9.20 -1.28 4.72
N GLY A 172 -9.17 -1.44 3.41
CA GLY A 172 -9.85 -2.51 2.69
C GLY A 172 -11.32 -2.70 3.10
N ALA A 173 -11.84 -3.94 2.95
CA ALA A 173 -13.25 -4.25 3.25
C ALA A 173 -13.52 -4.56 4.73
N THR A 174 -12.55 -5.10 5.48
CA THR A 174 -12.73 -5.53 6.88
C THR A 174 -11.58 -5.13 7.79
N SER A 175 -10.63 -4.33 7.31
CA SER A 175 -9.37 -4.08 8.00
C SER A 175 -9.35 -2.75 8.74
N ILE A 176 -8.58 -2.70 9.83
CA ILE A 176 -8.15 -1.52 10.56
C ILE A 176 -6.64 -1.61 10.70
N ASP A 177 -5.94 -0.59 10.25
CA ASP A 177 -4.49 -0.48 10.29
C ASP A 177 -4.06 0.47 11.39
N VAL A 178 -3.10 0.06 12.20
CA VAL A 178 -2.50 0.88 13.27
C VAL A 178 -1.02 1.05 13.01
N THR A 179 -0.58 2.31 12.93
CA THR A 179 0.80 2.72 12.65
C THR A 179 1.24 3.81 13.61
N LYS A 180 2.52 4.19 13.56
CA LYS A 180 2.96 5.46 14.15
C LYS A 180 2.25 6.64 13.48
N PRO A 181 2.08 7.79 14.18
CA PRO A 181 1.48 8.98 13.58
C PRO A 181 2.25 9.47 12.34
N GLY A 182 1.52 10.04 11.38
CA GLY A 182 2.12 10.63 10.17
C GLY A 182 2.50 9.62 9.09
N ILE A 183 2.20 8.33 9.27
CA ILE A 183 2.46 7.31 8.25
C ILE A 183 1.30 7.25 7.27
N ASP A 184 1.56 7.68 6.05
CA ASP A 184 0.65 7.62 4.89
C ASP A 184 1.46 7.62 3.59
N LYS A 185 0.79 7.73 2.45
CA LYS A 185 1.49 7.74 1.15
C LYS A 185 2.35 8.99 0.94
N ALA A 186 1.98 10.15 1.51
CA ALA A 186 2.84 11.34 1.49
C ALA A 186 4.16 11.11 2.23
N TYR A 187 4.10 10.43 3.38
CA TYR A 187 5.29 10.01 4.12
C TYR A 187 6.21 9.14 3.25
N GLY A 188 5.68 8.08 2.63
CA GLY A 188 6.47 7.19 1.78
C GLY A 188 7.08 7.88 0.57
N ILE A 189 6.34 8.81 -0.06
CA ILE A 189 6.84 9.62 -1.17
C ILE A 189 7.91 10.61 -0.69
N GLY A 190 7.78 11.16 0.51
CA GLY A 190 8.82 11.95 1.16
C GLY A 190 10.12 11.15 1.36
N LYS A 191 9.99 9.89 1.79
CA LYS A 191 11.15 8.97 1.89
C LYS A 191 11.79 8.69 0.52
N LEU A 192 10.99 8.48 -0.53
CA LEU A 192 11.52 8.35 -1.90
C LEU A 192 12.28 9.59 -2.35
N ARG A 193 11.71 10.78 -2.10
CA ARG A 193 12.36 12.06 -2.40
C ARG A 193 13.76 12.12 -1.77
N ASP A 194 13.85 11.82 -0.49
CA ASP A 194 15.08 11.95 0.28
C ASP A 194 16.10 10.86 -0.09
N THR A 195 15.65 9.61 -0.23
CA THR A 195 16.53 8.46 -0.56
C THR A 195 17.05 8.52 -2.00
N LEU A 196 16.22 8.94 -2.94
CA LEU A 196 16.59 9.00 -4.36
C LEU A 196 17.14 10.38 -4.77
N HIS A 197 17.21 11.34 -3.83
CA HIS A 197 17.65 12.74 -4.07
C HIS A 197 16.88 13.41 -5.20
N LEU A 198 15.54 13.25 -5.21
CA LEU A 198 14.62 13.82 -6.18
C LEU A 198 13.80 14.95 -5.54
N SER A 199 13.18 15.78 -6.37
CA SER A 199 12.10 16.70 -5.95
C SER A 199 10.74 16.13 -6.29
N PHE A 200 9.67 16.55 -5.62
CA PHE A 200 8.30 16.16 -5.97
C PHE A 200 7.94 16.54 -7.41
N LYS A 201 8.52 17.63 -7.95
CA LYS A 201 8.32 18.04 -9.35
C LYS A 201 8.88 17.03 -10.36
N GLU A 202 9.82 16.18 -9.96
CA GLU A 202 10.43 15.15 -10.80
C GLU A 202 9.67 13.81 -10.72
N MET A 203 8.61 13.73 -9.90
CA MET A 203 7.77 12.55 -9.72
C MET A 203 6.41 12.70 -10.41
N ILE A 204 5.80 11.58 -10.74
CA ILE A 204 4.38 11.43 -11.04
C ILE A 204 3.86 10.34 -10.14
N TYR A 205 2.69 10.55 -9.54
CA TYR A 205 1.97 9.54 -8.76
C TYR A 205 0.75 9.06 -9.56
N ILE A 206 0.48 7.76 -9.54
CA ILE A 206 -0.68 7.15 -10.20
C ILE A 206 -1.40 6.28 -9.17
N GLY A 207 -2.69 6.53 -8.95
CA GLY A 207 -3.48 5.82 -7.94
C GLY A 207 -4.99 5.90 -8.20
N ASP A 208 -5.75 4.98 -7.61
CA ASP A 208 -7.21 4.88 -7.77
C ASP A 208 -8.00 5.69 -6.72
N ALA A 209 -7.37 6.02 -5.60
CA ALA A 209 -8.02 6.71 -4.49
C ALA A 209 -7.53 8.17 -4.31
N LEU A 210 -7.33 8.89 -5.42
CA LEU A 210 -6.96 10.31 -5.50
C LEU A 210 -8.17 11.24 -5.35
N PHE A 211 -8.83 11.19 -4.21
CA PHE A 211 -9.96 12.05 -3.84
C PHE A 211 -9.92 12.34 -2.34
N PRO A 212 -10.54 13.43 -1.85
CA PRO A 212 -10.53 13.76 -0.43
C PRO A 212 -11.01 12.60 0.44
N GLY A 213 -10.12 12.15 1.35
CA GLY A 213 -10.34 10.96 2.20
C GLY A 213 -9.86 9.63 1.60
N GLY A 214 -9.45 9.59 0.34
CA GLY A 214 -8.79 8.44 -0.27
C GLY A 214 -7.34 8.28 0.23
N ASN A 215 -6.84 7.06 0.22
CA ASN A 215 -5.50 6.74 0.74
C ASN A 215 -4.35 7.23 -0.16
N ASP A 216 -4.65 7.61 -1.42
CA ASP A 216 -3.70 8.21 -2.37
C ASP A 216 -3.66 9.73 -2.31
N TYR A 217 -4.73 10.35 -1.80
CA TYR A 217 -4.88 11.79 -1.77
C TYR A 217 -3.73 12.53 -1.04
N PRO A 218 -3.14 11.99 0.05
CA PRO A 218 -1.96 12.59 0.66
C PRO A 218 -0.77 12.78 -0.29
N ALA A 219 -0.63 11.96 -1.34
CA ALA A 219 0.42 12.13 -2.35
C ALA A 219 0.24 13.41 -3.17
N GLU A 220 -1.01 13.72 -3.54
CA GLU A 220 -1.37 14.96 -4.23
C GLU A 220 -1.21 16.17 -3.32
N GLU A 221 -1.65 16.09 -2.06
CA GLU A 221 -1.48 17.16 -1.06
C GLU A 221 -0.01 17.48 -0.79
N ALA A 222 0.89 16.50 -0.90
CA ALA A 222 2.34 16.71 -0.81
C ALA A 222 2.92 17.47 -2.01
N GLY A 223 2.14 17.74 -3.05
CA GLY A 223 2.55 18.50 -4.24
C GLY A 223 3.16 17.66 -5.36
N VAL A 224 2.94 16.35 -5.35
CA VAL A 224 3.30 15.48 -6.48
C VAL A 224 2.22 15.58 -7.56
N VAL A 225 2.62 15.66 -8.82
CA VAL A 225 1.68 15.58 -9.94
C VAL A 225 1.03 14.19 -9.92
N SER A 226 -0.26 14.15 -9.72
CA SER A 226 -1.01 12.91 -9.51
C SER A 226 -2.01 12.67 -10.65
N ILE A 227 -2.13 11.41 -11.07
CA ILE A 227 -3.01 10.96 -12.15
C ILE A 227 -3.99 9.94 -11.56
N PRO A 228 -5.30 10.27 -11.47
CA PRO A 228 -6.30 9.33 -11.01
C PRO A 228 -6.59 8.27 -12.09
N VAL A 229 -6.73 7.03 -11.65
CA VAL A 229 -7.15 5.89 -12.50
C VAL A 229 -8.33 5.16 -11.84
N LYS A 230 -9.11 4.43 -12.62
CA LYS A 230 -10.24 3.64 -12.09
C LYS A 230 -9.88 2.18 -11.87
N GLY A 231 -8.67 1.79 -12.25
CA GLY A 231 -8.22 0.41 -12.16
C GLY A 231 -7.05 0.12 -13.10
N PRO A 232 -6.64 -1.16 -13.17
CA PRO A 232 -5.50 -1.59 -13.98
C PRO A 232 -5.60 -1.27 -15.47
N ASP A 233 -6.80 -1.26 -16.05
CA ASP A 233 -6.99 -0.95 -17.46
C ASP A 233 -6.65 0.52 -17.78
N ASP A 234 -7.10 1.45 -16.94
CA ASP A 234 -6.72 2.86 -17.04
C ASP A 234 -5.22 3.04 -16.81
N THR A 235 -4.65 2.33 -15.84
CA THR A 235 -3.21 2.34 -15.58
C THR A 235 -2.43 1.86 -16.79
N ASN A 236 -2.86 0.81 -17.46
CA ASN A 236 -2.24 0.31 -18.68
C ASN A 236 -2.26 1.36 -19.81
N LEU A 237 -3.35 2.11 -19.95
CA LEU A 237 -3.44 3.20 -20.91
C LEU A 237 -2.46 4.34 -20.57
N VAL A 238 -2.36 4.70 -19.29
CA VAL A 238 -1.40 5.72 -18.81
C VAL A 238 0.03 5.28 -19.08
N ILE A 239 0.40 4.04 -18.73
CA ILE A 239 1.75 3.52 -18.99
C ILE A 239 2.05 3.51 -20.50
N SER A 240 1.13 3.02 -21.32
CA SER A 240 1.29 2.99 -22.78
C SER A 240 1.50 4.39 -23.37
N THR A 241 0.79 5.39 -22.84
CA THR A 241 0.96 6.78 -23.24
C THR A 241 2.35 7.31 -22.85
N ILE A 242 2.82 7.00 -21.65
CA ILE A 242 4.16 7.41 -21.18
C ILE A 242 5.23 6.77 -22.06
N LEU A 243 5.10 5.46 -22.34
CA LEU A 243 6.03 4.75 -23.23
C LEU A 243 6.07 5.36 -24.62
N ALA A 244 4.93 5.73 -25.19
CA ALA A 244 4.85 6.39 -26.49
C ALA A 244 5.50 7.80 -26.50
N CYS A 245 5.47 8.50 -25.37
CA CYS A 245 6.06 9.84 -25.23
C CYS A 245 7.56 9.83 -24.94
N LEU A 246 8.04 8.85 -24.21
CA LEU A 246 9.43 8.77 -23.71
C LEU A 246 10.27 7.71 -24.44
N GLY A 247 9.64 6.71 -25.04
CA GLY A 247 10.35 5.68 -25.81
C GLY A 247 10.90 6.29 -27.10
N ASP A 248 12.17 6.08 -27.37
CA ASP A 248 12.74 6.36 -28.69
C ASP A 248 12.04 5.45 -29.72
N LYS A 249 11.60 6.05 -30.83
CA LYS A 249 11.03 5.33 -31.98
C LYS A 249 12.10 4.57 -32.71
#